data_cd0058f774fe1621717a4167e4a691a7
#
_entry.id   cd0058f774fe1621717a4167e4a691a7
#
_cell.length_a   1.000
_cell.length_b   1.000
_cell.length_c   1.000
_cell.angle_alpha   90.00
_cell.angle_beta   90.00
_cell.angle_gamma   90.00
#
_symmetry.space_group_name_H-M   'P 1'
#
loop_
_entity.id
_entity.type
_entity.pdbx_description
1 polymer ?
#
loop_
_entity_poly.entity_id
_entity_poly.type
_entity_poly.pdbx_seq_one_letter_code
_entity_poly.pdbx_strand_id
1 'polypeptide(L)'
;PVIVKPDIGVGAANTWKLENDGDLEAFYDALPEIPYVMEEFVQGDLCSYEAILNASCEPLFENMTVWPTPIMNIVNDDLDLMYYTCPDVPKKLRDLGRKTSRAFGVDRRFVHLEFFRLTGDRKGLGKKGDYVGLEVNMRPPGGYTPDMMNFAHSTDVYQIYADMAVFDESRVPVSEDKYYCVYAGRKEGHLYRHTHEEILDRWGGDIVMSEEMPPVNWPQMGRFMYTARLKTLAEVRSFIRFVQTPPERGRQE
;
A
#
# COMPACT_ATOMS: atom_id res chain seq x y z
N PRO A 1 -5.40 -2.62 -23.61
CA PRO A 1 -5.79 -3.54 -22.53
C PRO A 1 -6.78 -2.88 -21.58
N VAL A 2 -7.63 -3.72 -20.95
CA VAL A 2 -8.59 -3.31 -19.93
C VAL A 2 -8.41 -4.18 -18.68
N ILE A 3 -8.84 -3.65 -17.53
CA ILE A 3 -8.94 -4.41 -16.29
C ILE A 3 -10.41 -4.73 -16.04
N VAL A 4 -10.69 -5.97 -15.66
CA VAL A 4 -12.00 -6.39 -15.17
C VAL A 4 -11.86 -6.87 -13.73
N LYS A 5 -12.71 -6.35 -12.86
CA LYS A 5 -12.69 -6.65 -11.43
C LYS A 5 -14.11 -6.72 -10.87
N PRO A 6 -14.38 -7.50 -9.81
CA PRO A 6 -15.66 -7.47 -9.14
C PRO A 6 -16.00 -6.04 -8.69
N ASP A 7 -17.28 -5.66 -8.82
CA ASP A 7 -17.77 -4.37 -8.30
C ASP A 7 -17.58 -4.26 -6.79
N ILE A 8 -17.71 -5.37 -6.09
CA ILE A 8 -17.41 -5.51 -4.66
C ILE A 8 -16.38 -6.63 -4.50
N GLY A 9 -15.18 -6.30 -4.01
CA GLY A 9 -14.08 -7.25 -3.84
C GLY A 9 -13.08 -6.82 -2.78
N VAL A 10 -12.11 -7.69 -2.48
CA VAL A 10 -11.01 -7.44 -1.55
C VAL A 10 -9.71 -7.98 -2.13
N GLY A 11 -8.63 -7.19 -2.06
CA GLY A 11 -7.27 -7.65 -2.31
C GLY A 11 -6.97 -8.12 -3.73
N ALA A 12 -7.56 -7.49 -4.74
CA ALA A 12 -7.42 -7.82 -6.17
C ALA A 12 -7.86 -9.27 -6.54
N ALA A 13 -8.60 -9.94 -5.68
CA ALA A 13 -9.15 -11.26 -5.98
C ALA A 13 -10.10 -11.19 -7.20
N ASN A 14 -9.99 -12.17 -8.10
CA ASN A 14 -10.78 -12.25 -9.33
C ASN A 14 -10.66 -11.00 -10.23
N THR A 15 -9.48 -10.38 -10.25
CA THR A 15 -9.14 -9.28 -11.15
C THR A 15 -8.30 -9.80 -12.30
N TRP A 16 -8.67 -9.49 -13.55
CA TRP A 16 -7.94 -9.89 -14.75
C TRP A 16 -7.58 -8.69 -15.60
N LYS A 17 -6.43 -8.78 -16.23
CA LYS A 17 -6.03 -7.89 -17.31
C LYS A 17 -6.30 -8.57 -18.63
N LEU A 18 -7.16 -7.96 -19.46
CA LEU A 18 -7.48 -8.45 -20.80
C LEU A 18 -6.68 -7.63 -21.81
N GLU A 19 -5.86 -8.31 -22.60
CA GLU A 19 -4.91 -7.63 -23.51
C GLU A 19 -5.40 -7.61 -24.96
N ASN A 20 -6.32 -8.52 -25.33
CA ASN A 20 -6.82 -8.70 -26.68
C ASN A 20 -8.27 -9.22 -26.69
N ASP A 21 -8.86 -9.33 -27.87
CA ASP A 21 -10.25 -9.77 -28.04
C ASP A 21 -10.48 -11.22 -27.59
N GLY A 22 -9.48 -12.10 -27.75
CA GLY A 22 -9.56 -13.49 -27.28
C GLY A 22 -9.65 -13.59 -25.75
N ASP A 23 -8.89 -12.75 -25.03
CA ASP A 23 -9.00 -12.67 -23.57
C ASP A 23 -10.39 -12.18 -23.15
N LEU A 24 -10.96 -11.24 -23.92
CA LEU A 24 -12.29 -10.69 -23.66
C LEU A 24 -13.39 -11.76 -23.87
N GLU A 25 -13.31 -12.53 -24.95
CA GLU A 25 -14.23 -13.64 -25.22
C GLU A 25 -14.12 -14.69 -24.11
N ALA A 26 -12.91 -15.13 -23.76
CA ALA A 26 -12.69 -16.10 -22.70
C ALA A 26 -13.21 -15.61 -21.33
N PHE A 27 -13.09 -14.31 -21.04
CA PHE A 27 -13.66 -13.73 -19.82
C PHE A 27 -15.19 -13.83 -19.82
N TYR A 28 -15.86 -13.50 -20.93
CA TYR A 28 -17.32 -13.58 -21.00
C TYR A 28 -17.83 -15.02 -20.98
N ASP A 29 -17.10 -15.97 -21.55
CA ASP A 29 -17.45 -17.39 -21.49
C ASP A 29 -17.36 -17.97 -20.07
N ALA A 30 -16.45 -17.43 -19.25
CA ALA A 30 -16.24 -17.83 -17.87
C ALA A 30 -16.85 -16.87 -16.84
N LEU A 31 -17.68 -15.90 -17.29
CA LEU A 31 -18.18 -14.82 -16.45
C LEU A 31 -18.90 -15.33 -15.20
N PRO A 32 -18.39 -15.03 -13.97
CA PRO A 32 -19.08 -15.40 -12.75
C PRO A 32 -20.40 -14.65 -12.56
N GLU A 33 -21.33 -15.21 -11.79
CA GLU A 33 -22.66 -14.63 -11.50
C GLU A 33 -22.61 -13.43 -10.53
N ILE A 34 -21.57 -12.59 -10.60
CA ILE A 34 -21.42 -11.36 -9.81
C ILE A 34 -21.18 -10.17 -10.73
N PRO A 35 -21.57 -8.94 -10.31
CA PRO A 35 -21.29 -7.74 -11.09
C PRO A 35 -19.79 -7.48 -11.21
N TYR A 36 -19.35 -7.12 -12.43
CA TYR A 36 -17.98 -6.73 -12.74
C TYR A 36 -17.93 -5.31 -13.28
N VAL A 37 -16.86 -4.60 -12.97
CA VAL A 37 -16.49 -3.33 -13.57
C VAL A 37 -15.37 -3.58 -14.56
N MET A 38 -15.49 -3.00 -15.77
CA MET A 38 -14.43 -2.99 -16.77
C MET A 38 -13.94 -1.56 -16.93
N GLU A 39 -12.62 -1.37 -16.82
CA GLU A 39 -11.99 -0.05 -16.87
C GLU A 39 -10.71 -0.06 -17.70
N GLU A 40 -10.27 1.10 -18.16
CA GLU A 40 -9.02 1.24 -18.88
C GLU A 40 -7.84 0.80 -17.99
N PHE A 41 -6.90 0.01 -18.57
CA PHE A 41 -5.64 -0.28 -17.87
C PHE A 41 -4.80 1.00 -17.72
N VAL A 42 -4.54 1.40 -16.49
CA VAL A 42 -3.70 2.56 -16.16
C VAL A 42 -2.29 2.09 -15.81
N GLN A 43 -1.30 2.57 -16.56
CA GLN A 43 0.11 2.33 -16.26
C GLN A 43 0.63 3.40 -15.31
N GLY A 44 0.91 3.02 -14.07
CA GLY A 44 1.37 3.95 -13.02
C GLY A 44 1.94 3.22 -11.81
N ASP A 45 2.61 3.97 -10.95
CA ASP A 45 3.06 3.50 -9.65
C ASP A 45 1.88 3.55 -8.67
N LEU A 46 1.60 2.43 -7.99
CA LEU A 46 0.51 2.35 -7.01
C LEU A 46 0.90 3.08 -5.72
N CYS A 47 0.02 3.96 -5.28
CA CYS A 47 0.12 4.62 -3.97
C CYS A 47 -1.27 4.89 -3.40
N SER A 48 -1.33 5.20 -2.12
CA SER A 48 -2.56 5.62 -1.48
C SER A 48 -2.40 6.94 -0.74
N TYR A 49 -3.51 7.61 -0.56
CA TYR A 49 -3.70 8.69 0.40
C TYR A 49 -4.57 8.16 1.52
N GLU A 50 -4.08 8.24 2.74
CA GLU A 50 -4.82 7.94 3.94
C GLU A 50 -5.08 9.21 4.74
N ALA A 51 -6.25 9.30 5.34
CA ALA A 51 -6.55 10.39 6.26
C ALA A 51 -7.57 9.99 7.34
N ILE A 52 -7.47 10.64 8.49
CA ILE A 52 -8.51 10.68 9.50
C ILE A 52 -9.18 12.04 9.38
N LEU A 53 -10.46 12.05 9.04
CA LEU A 53 -11.24 13.23 8.72
C LEU A 53 -12.30 13.50 9.79
N ASN A 54 -12.45 14.76 10.20
CA ASN A 54 -13.48 15.20 11.15
C ASN A 54 -14.86 15.42 10.49
N ALA A 55 -15.83 15.91 11.23
CA ALA A 55 -17.19 16.18 10.75
C ALA A 55 -17.27 17.17 9.58
N SER A 56 -16.30 18.07 9.48
CA SER A 56 -16.21 19.04 8.38
C SER A 56 -15.40 18.54 7.20
N CYS A 57 -15.04 17.23 7.19
CA CYS A 57 -14.14 16.63 6.19
C CYS A 57 -12.75 17.32 6.15
N GLU A 58 -12.30 17.85 7.30
CA GLU A 58 -10.96 18.40 7.44
C GLU A 58 -10.03 17.34 8.05
N PRO A 59 -8.81 17.18 7.50
CA PRO A 59 -7.90 16.14 7.94
C PRO A 59 -7.26 16.48 9.29
N LEU A 60 -7.39 15.56 10.23
CA LEU A 60 -6.66 15.55 11.51
C LEU A 60 -5.32 14.81 11.39
N PHE A 61 -5.22 13.91 10.42
CA PHE A 61 -4.02 13.17 10.07
C PHE A 61 -4.03 12.88 8.57
N GLU A 62 -2.86 12.89 7.94
CA GLU A 62 -2.68 12.52 6.53
C GLU A 62 -1.41 11.69 6.36
N ASN A 63 -1.48 10.70 5.48
CA ASN A 63 -0.37 9.81 5.14
C ASN A 63 -0.37 9.46 3.66
N MET A 64 0.78 9.02 3.18
CA MET A 64 0.94 8.38 1.86
C MET A 64 1.63 7.03 2.05
N THR A 65 1.06 5.99 1.45
CA THR A 65 1.70 4.68 1.35
C THR A 65 2.01 4.38 -0.12
N VAL A 66 3.12 3.70 -0.37
CA VAL A 66 3.58 3.33 -1.72
C VAL A 66 3.78 1.83 -1.79
N TRP A 67 3.21 1.21 -2.84
CA TRP A 67 3.41 -0.19 -3.20
C TRP A 67 4.23 -0.26 -4.48
N PRO A 68 5.57 -0.50 -4.40
CA PRO A 68 6.44 -0.55 -5.56
C PRO A 68 6.08 -1.67 -6.55
N THR A 69 5.49 -2.75 -6.03
CA THR A 69 4.95 -3.86 -6.82
C THR A 69 3.43 -3.92 -6.61
N PRO A 70 2.62 -3.88 -7.66
CA PRO A 70 1.17 -4.02 -7.55
C PRO A 70 0.78 -5.33 -6.86
N ILE A 71 -0.22 -5.29 -5.99
CA ILE A 71 -0.70 -6.46 -5.23
C ILE A 71 -1.08 -7.63 -6.16
N MET A 72 -1.70 -7.32 -7.31
CA MET A 72 -2.03 -8.33 -8.32
C MET A 72 -0.80 -9.12 -8.79
N ASN A 73 0.33 -8.45 -9.01
CA ASN A 73 1.58 -9.11 -9.41
C ASN A 73 2.16 -9.94 -8.28
N ILE A 74 2.07 -9.45 -7.03
CA ILE A 74 2.54 -10.18 -5.84
C ILE A 74 1.80 -11.52 -5.71
N VAL A 75 0.49 -11.52 -5.93
CA VAL A 75 -0.34 -12.73 -5.85
C VAL A 75 -0.10 -13.65 -7.05
N ASN A 76 -0.12 -13.11 -8.28
CA ASN A 76 -0.04 -13.90 -9.51
C ASN A 76 1.36 -14.49 -9.75
N ASP A 77 2.41 -13.75 -9.41
CA ASP A 77 3.80 -14.12 -9.66
C ASP A 77 4.49 -14.67 -8.40
N ASP A 78 3.73 -14.91 -7.33
CA ASP A 78 4.21 -15.40 -6.02
C ASP A 78 5.40 -14.60 -5.48
N LEU A 79 5.32 -13.26 -5.55
CA LEU A 79 6.38 -12.37 -5.08
C LEU A 79 6.25 -12.07 -3.58
N ASP A 80 7.36 -11.71 -2.95
CA ASP A 80 7.36 -11.21 -1.58
C ASP A 80 6.75 -9.81 -1.51
N LEU A 81 5.86 -9.58 -0.53
CA LEU A 81 5.26 -8.27 -0.32
C LEU A 81 6.26 -7.29 0.28
N MET A 82 6.30 -6.10 -0.29
CA MET A 82 6.95 -4.94 0.28
C MET A 82 6.14 -3.68 0.01
N TYR A 83 6.08 -2.79 0.98
CA TYR A 83 5.48 -1.45 0.83
C TYR A 83 6.03 -0.53 1.91
N TYR A 84 5.82 0.76 1.76
CA TYR A 84 6.28 1.72 2.77
C TYR A 84 5.39 2.95 2.86
N THR A 85 5.28 3.49 4.08
CA THR A 85 4.69 4.81 4.34
C THR A 85 5.74 5.88 4.17
N CYS A 86 5.32 7.06 3.71
CA CYS A 86 6.20 8.20 3.45
C CYS A 86 6.15 9.22 4.59
N PRO A 87 7.25 9.94 4.86
CA PRO A 87 7.27 11.01 5.86
C PRO A 87 6.35 12.18 5.50
N ASP A 88 6.11 12.41 4.21
CA ASP A 88 5.31 13.52 3.70
C ASP A 88 4.38 13.11 2.57
N VAL A 89 3.24 13.80 2.48
CA VAL A 89 2.28 13.63 1.39
C VAL A 89 2.53 14.72 0.34
N PRO A 90 2.85 14.36 -0.92
CA PRO A 90 3.01 15.35 -1.99
C PRO A 90 1.76 16.22 -2.18
N LYS A 91 1.95 17.53 -2.41
CA LYS A 91 0.84 18.48 -2.52
C LYS A 91 -0.26 18.03 -3.50
N LYS A 92 0.12 17.54 -4.69
CA LYS A 92 -0.85 17.06 -5.69
C LYS A 92 -1.72 15.92 -5.16
N LEU A 93 -1.12 14.95 -4.47
CA LEU A 93 -1.87 13.82 -3.90
C LEU A 93 -2.74 14.28 -2.74
N ARG A 94 -2.23 15.14 -1.87
CA ARG A 94 -2.97 15.74 -0.76
C ARG A 94 -4.21 16.49 -1.25
N ASP A 95 -4.04 17.39 -2.22
CA ASP A 95 -5.14 18.17 -2.78
C ASP A 95 -6.21 17.26 -3.43
N LEU A 96 -5.77 16.22 -4.14
CA LEU A 96 -6.67 15.25 -4.77
C LEU A 96 -7.38 14.38 -3.72
N GLY A 97 -6.66 13.85 -2.73
CA GLY A 97 -7.23 13.05 -1.65
C GLY A 97 -8.30 13.80 -0.87
N ARG A 98 -8.03 15.05 -0.48
CA ARG A 98 -9.00 15.94 0.17
C ARG A 98 -10.20 16.23 -0.72
N LYS A 99 -9.99 16.50 -2.02
CA LYS A 99 -11.08 16.72 -2.99
C LYS A 99 -11.95 15.46 -3.14
N THR A 100 -11.34 14.29 -3.25
CA THR A 100 -12.05 13.01 -3.35
C THR A 100 -12.88 12.76 -2.10
N SER A 101 -12.29 12.92 -0.91
CA SER A 101 -13.01 12.73 0.36
C SER A 101 -14.25 13.64 0.46
N ARG A 102 -14.13 14.91 0.08
CA ARG A 102 -15.27 15.84 0.05
C ARG A 102 -16.34 15.43 -0.97
N ALA A 103 -15.94 14.98 -2.16
CA ALA A 103 -16.85 14.53 -3.21
C ALA A 103 -17.67 13.31 -2.81
N PHE A 104 -17.10 12.43 -1.97
CA PHE A 104 -17.77 11.26 -1.40
C PHE A 104 -18.53 11.57 -0.10
N GLY A 105 -18.56 12.82 0.35
CA GLY A 105 -19.30 13.24 1.56
C GLY A 105 -18.77 12.59 2.84
N VAL A 106 -17.45 12.44 2.95
CA VAL A 106 -16.84 11.80 4.13
C VAL A 106 -17.10 12.62 5.38
N ASP A 107 -17.61 11.97 6.41
CA ASP A 107 -17.89 12.51 7.75
C ASP A 107 -17.32 11.57 8.82
N ARG A 108 -16.47 12.09 9.70
CA ARG A 108 -15.85 11.37 10.85
C ARG A 108 -15.37 9.98 10.50
N ARG A 109 -14.35 9.88 9.63
CA ARG A 109 -13.93 8.58 9.14
C ARG A 109 -12.44 8.51 8.83
N PHE A 110 -11.89 7.31 8.95
CA PHE A 110 -10.64 6.94 8.33
C PHE A 110 -10.91 6.62 6.86
N VAL A 111 -10.10 7.15 5.95
CA VAL A 111 -10.16 6.83 4.52
C VAL A 111 -8.83 6.26 4.04
N HIS A 112 -8.93 5.36 3.07
CA HIS A 112 -7.82 4.78 2.33
C HIS A 112 -8.16 4.86 0.85
N LEU A 113 -7.59 5.84 0.15
CA LEU A 113 -7.87 6.14 -1.25
C LEU A 113 -6.68 5.72 -2.10
N GLU A 114 -6.89 4.80 -3.03
CA GLU A 114 -5.83 4.29 -3.89
C GLU A 114 -5.76 5.05 -5.20
N PHE A 115 -4.53 5.31 -5.66
CA PHE A 115 -4.23 6.05 -6.87
C PHE A 115 -3.07 5.42 -7.63
N PHE A 116 -3.11 5.54 -8.95
CA PHE A 116 -1.93 5.39 -9.80
C PHE A 116 -1.26 6.75 -10.02
N ARG A 117 0.03 6.85 -9.71
CA ARG A 117 0.86 7.95 -10.17
C ARG A 117 1.37 7.63 -11.57
N LEU A 118 0.94 8.38 -12.57
CA LEU A 118 1.29 8.15 -13.98
C LEU A 118 2.81 8.18 -14.21
N THR A 119 3.34 7.15 -14.86
CA THR A 119 4.76 7.05 -15.24
C THR A 119 5.06 7.68 -16.60
N GLY A 120 4.02 8.02 -17.38
CA GLY A 120 4.07 8.69 -18.67
C GLY A 120 2.81 9.50 -18.92
N ASP A 121 2.82 10.34 -19.97
CA ASP A 121 1.64 11.10 -20.40
C ASP A 121 0.58 10.16 -20.98
N ARG A 122 -0.68 10.35 -20.61
CA ARG A 122 -1.83 9.55 -21.06
C ARG A 122 -2.96 10.49 -21.49
N LYS A 123 -3.33 10.38 -22.78
CA LYS A 123 -4.43 11.20 -23.33
C LYS A 123 -5.73 10.88 -22.59
N GLY A 124 -6.40 11.92 -22.11
CA GLY A 124 -7.66 11.78 -21.36
C GLY A 124 -7.49 11.54 -19.85
N LEU A 125 -6.32 11.09 -19.36
CA LEU A 125 -6.07 10.83 -17.95
C LEU A 125 -5.15 11.86 -17.29
N GLY A 126 -4.07 12.29 -17.95
CA GLY A 126 -3.14 13.27 -17.38
C GLY A 126 -1.72 13.14 -17.92
N LYS A 127 -0.81 13.87 -17.28
CA LYS A 127 0.63 13.89 -17.58
C LYS A 127 1.40 13.03 -16.61
N LYS A 128 2.64 12.66 -16.96
CA LYS A 128 3.57 11.99 -16.06
C LYS A 128 3.62 12.69 -14.69
N GLY A 129 3.43 11.93 -13.63
CA GLY A 129 3.40 12.42 -12.25
C GLY A 129 2.04 12.94 -11.78
N ASP A 130 1.00 12.93 -12.62
CA ASP A 130 -0.39 13.12 -12.18
C ASP A 130 -0.93 11.82 -11.55
N TYR A 131 -2.02 11.94 -10.80
CA TYR A 131 -2.65 10.82 -10.11
C TYR A 131 -4.01 10.52 -10.73
N VAL A 132 -4.31 9.22 -10.90
CA VAL A 132 -5.59 8.69 -11.38
C VAL A 132 -6.15 7.80 -10.27
N GLY A 133 -7.43 8.00 -9.91
CA GLY A 133 -8.09 7.19 -8.87
C GLY A 133 -8.23 5.74 -9.27
N LEU A 134 -8.02 4.84 -8.32
CA LEU A 134 -8.19 3.40 -8.49
C LEU A 134 -9.33 2.88 -7.61
N GLU A 135 -9.33 3.22 -6.31
CA GLU A 135 -10.29 2.69 -5.35
C GLU A 135 -10.53 3.68 -4.20
N VAL A 136 -11.75 3.70 -3.69
CA VAL A 136 -12.16 4.51 -2.54
C VAL A 136 -12.61 3.59 -1.41
N ASN A 137 -11.84 3.54 -0.34
CA ASN A 137 -12.13 2.75 0.85
C ASN A 137 -12.42 3.67 2.05
N MET A 138 -13.63 3.57 2.61
CA MET A 138 -14.06 4.34 3.78
C MET A 138 -13.69 3.61 5.09
N ARG A 139 -12.44 3.21 5.21
CA ARG A 139 -11.86 2.45 6.32
C ARG A 139 -10.36 2.68 6.40
N PRO A 140 -9.68 2.32 7.52
CA PRO A 140 -8.23 2.25 7.54
C PRO A 140 -7.70 1.19 6.55
N PRO A 141 -6.44 1.32 6.08
CA PRO A 141 -5.76 0.28 5.32
C PRO A 141 -5.60 -0.99 6.15
N GLY A 142 -5.38 -2.11 5.46
CA GLY A 142 -5.20 -3.41 6.10
C GLY A 142 -3.79 -3.64 6.66
N GLY A 143 -3.62 -4.81 7.28
CA GLY A 143 -2.36 -5.25 7.86
C GLY A 143 -1.85 -4.32 8.95
N TYR A 144 -0.54 -4.17 9.04
CA TYR A 144 0.13 -3.28 10.00
C TYR A 144 0.32 -1.85 9.48
N THR A 145 -0.39 -1.45 8.42
CA THR A 145 -0.23 -0.09 7.86
C THR A 145 -0.56 1.02 8.86
N PRO A 146 -1.61 0.91 9.73
CA PRO A 146 -1.82 1.91 10.79
C PRO A 146 -0.66 2.00 11.80
N ASP A 147 -0.06 0.87 12.17
CA ASP A 147 1.13 0.86 13.05
C ASP A 147 2.33 1.49 12.35
N MET A 148 2.52 1.21 11.06
CA MET A 148 3.55 1.85 10.25
C MET A 148 3.36 3.37 10.15
N MET A 149 2.13 3.87 10.11
CA MET A 149 1.84 5.31 10.19
C MET A 149 2.29 5.88 11.52
N ASN A 150 2.05 5.17 12.65
CA ASN A 150 2.54 5.58 13.96
C ASN A 150 4.05 5.69 13.97
N PHE A 151 4.75 4.69 13.44
CA PHE A 151 6.21 4.71 13.35
C PHE A 151 6.73 5.77 12.38
N ALA A 152 6.09 5.97 11.24
CA ALA A 152 6.52 6.97 10.24
C ALA A 152 6.37 8.40 10.73
N HIS A 153 5.29 8.70 11.45
CA HIS A 153 4.96 10.07 11.87
C HIS A 153 5.19 10.33 13.35
N SER A 154 5.76 9.37 14.10
CA SER A 154 5.94 9.46 15.56
C SER A 154 4.68 9.94 16.27
N THR A 155 3.55 9.27 15.98
CA THR A 155 2.18 9.63 16.41
C THR A 155 1.41 8.40 16.86
N ASP A 156 0.13 8.56 17.17
CA ASP A 156 -0.80 7.49 17.47
C ASP A 156 -2.12 7.71 16.70
N VAL A 157 -2.25 7.05 15.53
CA VAL A 157 -3.45 7.18 14.68
C VAL A 157 -4.69 6.56 15.34
N TYR A 158 -4.52 5.59 16.23
CA TYR A 158 -5.62 5.01 16.98
C TYR A 158 -6.20 6.03 17.97
N GLN A 159 -5.32 6.75 18.69
CA GLN A 159 -5.74 7.84 19.57
C GLN A 159 -6.35 9.01 18.78
N ILE A 160 -5.73 9.40 17.64
CA ILE A 160 -6.31 10.44 16.76
C ILE A 160 -7.72 10.06 16.31
N TYR A 161 -7.94 8.78 15.94
CA TYR A 161 -9.26 8.30 15.53
C TYR A 161 -10.27 8.31 16.68
N ALA A 162 -9.87 7.90 17.88
CA ALA A 162 -10.69 7.96 19.09
C ALA A 162 -11.05 9.40 19.45
N ASP A 163 -10.06 10.31 19.43
CA ASP A 163 -10.28 11.74 19.70
C ASP A 163 -11.25 12.35 18.68
N MET A 164 -11.07 12.04 17.40
CA MET A 164 -11.98 12.48 16.33
C MET A 164 -13.41 12.02 16.59
N ALA A 165 -13.59 10.75 16.98
CA ALA A 165 -14.92 10.19 17.23
C ALA A 165 -15.64 10.86 18.41
N VAL A 166 -14.89 11.27 19.45
CA VAL A 166 -15.44 11.84 20.69
C VAL A 166 -15.49 13.37 20.66
N PHE A 167 -14.43 14.00 20.11
CA PHE A 167 -14.22 15.44 20.26
C PHE A 167 -14.22 16.19 18.91
N ASP A 168 -14.26 15.48 17.80
CA ASP A 168 -14.15 16.02 16.44
C ASP A 168 -12.83 16.76 16.14
N GLU A 169 -11.82 16.52 16.96
CA GLU A 169 -10.46 17.08 16.88
C GLU A 169 -9.41 16.03 17.27
N SER A 170 -8.12 16.27 16.99
CA SER A 170 -7.02 15.48 17.53
C SER A 170 -6.41 16.19 18.74
N ARG A 171 -6.13 15.43 19.80
CA ARG A 171 -5.39 15.87 20.99
C ARG A 171 -3.98 15.30 21.04
N VAL A 172 -3.61 14.48 20.06
CA VAL A 172 -2.26 13.96 19.91
C VAL A 172 -1.34 15.07 19.41
N PRO A 173 -0.21 15.34 20.06
CA PRO A 173 0.75 16.35 19.60
C PRO A 173 1.29 16.00 18.22
N VAL A 174 1.46 17.01 17.36
CA VAL A 174 2.13 16.85 16.07
C VAL A 174 3.64 16.72 16.30
N SER A 175 4.23 15.65 15.76
CA SER A 175 5.67 15.42 15.80
C SER A 175 6.35 15.90 14.53
N GLU A 176 7.52 16.53 14.66
CA GLU A 176 8.42 16.86 13.56
C GLU A 176 9.30 15.66 13.15
N ASP A 177 9.40 14.63 14.00
CA ASP A 177 10.15 13.41 13.74
C ASP A 177 9.42 12.51 12.78
N LYS A 178 9.84 12.53 11.50
CA LYS A 178 9.25 11.76 10.43
C LYS A 178 10.25 10.84 9.75
N TYR A 179 9.75 9.72 9.31
CA TYR A 179 10.51 8.64 8.70
C TYR A 179 9.74 7.99 7.54
N TYR A 180 10.46 7.31 6.69
CA TYR A 180 9.87 6.18 5.95
C TYR A 180 9.69 5.02 6.94
N CYS A 181 8.53 4.37 6.91
CA CYS A 181 8.35 3.11 7.61
C CYS A 181 8.09 2.03 6.57
N VAL A 182 8.97 1.04 6.48
CA VAL A 182 8.95 0.02 5.44
C VAL A 182 8.55 -1.34 6.00
N TYR A 183 7.68 -2.03 5.29
CA TYR A 183 7.33 -3.43 5.50
C TYR A 183 8.06 -4.30 4.46
N ALA A 184 8.67 -5.39 4.90
CA ALA A 184 9.26 -6.41 4.04
C ALA A 184 8.88 -7.79 4.58
N GLY A 185 7.97 -8.48 3.86
CA GLY A 185 7.55 -9.84 4.18
C GLY A 185 8.47 -10.87 3.55
N ARG A 186 8.54 -12.07 4.16
CA ARG A 186 9.19 -13.26 3.64
C ARG A 186 8.19 -14.40 3.56
N LYS A 187 7.97 -14.96 2.37
CA LYS A 187 7.05 -16.09 2.17
C LYS A 187 7.65 -17.40 2.66
N GLU A 188 6.78 -18.30 3.08
CA GLU A 188 7.15 -19.67 3.35
C GLU A 188 7.56 -20.37 2.05
N GLY A 189 8.63 -21.16 2.11
CA GLY A 189 9.16 -21.86 0.93
C GLY A 189 10.10 -21.05 0.05
N HIS A 190 10.17 -19.73 0.20
CA HIS A 190 11.18 -18.90 -0.47
C HIS A 190 12.53 -19.03 0.25
N LEU A 191 13.60 -19.01 -0.51
CA LEU A 191 14.96 -18.99 0.01
C LEU A 191 15.53 -17.57 -0.02
N TYR A 192 16.20 -17.17 1.06
CA TYR A 192 16.78 -15.84 1.20
C TYR A 192 18.28 -15.95 1.51
N ARG A 193 19.04 -14.97 0.99
CA ARG A 193 20.49 -14.89 1.17
C ARG A 193 20.88 -14.67 2.63
N HIS A 194 20.13 -13.81 3.33
CA HIS A 194 20.46 -13.38 4.69
C HIS A 194 19.54 -14.08 5.70
N THR A 195 20.12 -14.50 6.81
CA THR A 195 19.38 -15.10 7.93
C THR A 195 18.63 -14.02 8.73
N HIS A 196 17.81 -14.45 9.68
CA HIS A 196 17.15 -13.55 10.63
C HIS A 196 18.16 -12.78 11.46
N GLU A 197 19.17 -13.47 11.98
CA GLU A 197 20.23 -12.91 12.82
C GLU A 197 21.02 -11.84 12.04
N GLU A 198 21.41 -12.11 10.79
CA GLU A 198 22.11 -11.14 9.94
C GLU A 198 21.28 -9.88 9.67
N ILE A 199 19.94 -10.02 9.57
CA ILE A 199 19.06 -8.86 9.42
C ILE A 199 19.05 -8.03 10.71
N LEU A 200 18.92 -8.68 11.86
CA LEU A 200 18.94 -8.00 13.17
C LEU A 200 20.29 -7.35 13.44
N ASP A 201 21.39 -8.02 13.11
CA ASP A 201 22.74 -7.46 13.29
C ASP A 201 22.96 -6.20 12.47
N ARG A 202 22.42 -6.16 11.25
CA ARG A 202 22.61 -5.01 10.36
C ARG A 202 21.60 -3.89 10.58
N TRP A 203 20.34 -4.23 10.85
CA TRP A 203 19.22 -3.29 10.82
C TRP A 203 18.46 -3.19 12.15
N GLY A 204 18.89 -3.94 13.19
CA GLY A 204 18.16 -4.03 14.45
C GLY A 204 17.92 -2.68 15.14
N GLY A 205 18.81 -1.71 14.94
CA GLY A 205 18.63 -0.34 15.46
C GLY A 205 17.49 0.45 14.78
N ASP A 206 17.08 0.04 13.57
CA ASP A 206 16.01 0.66 12.78
C ASP A 206 14.73 -0.16 12.76
N ILE A 207 14.81 -1.46 13.09
CA ILE A 207 13.66 -2.38 13.11
C ILE A 207 12.75 -2.03 14.29
N VAL A 208 11.48 -1.82 14.01
CA VAL A 208 10.43 -1.51 14.99
C VAL A 208 9.45 -2.66 15.21
N MET A 209 9.34 -3.59 14.25
CA MET A 209 8.57 -4.83 14.36
C MET A 209 9.28 -5.95 13.60
N SER A 210 9.25 -7.17 14.17
CA SER A 210 9.80 -8.37 13.54
C SER A 210 9.11 -9.58 14.15
N GLU A 211 8.21 -10.20 13.39
CA GLU A 211 7.37 -11.28 13.92
C GLU A 211 6.83 -12.22 12.84
N GLU A 212 6.36 -13.39 13.27
CA GLU A 212 5.61 -14.31 12.44
C GLU A 212 4.17 -13.80 12.27
N MET A 213 3.70 -13.73 11.02
CA MET A 213 2.36 -13.28 10.68
C MET A 213 1.32 -14.35 11.05
N PRO A 214 0.07 -13.95 11.39
CA PRO A 214 -1.04 -14.90 11.49
C PRO A 214 -1.18 -15.71 10.20
N PRO A 215 -1.43 -17.05 10.27
CA PRO A 215 -1.46 -17.92 9.09
C PRO A 215 -2.42 -17.48 7.98
N VAL A 216 -3.51 -16.80 8.33
CA VAL A 216 -4.48 -16.26 7.37
C VAL A 216 -3.86 -15.20 6.44
N ASN A 217 -2.78 -14.55 6.85
CA ASN A 217 -2.09 -13.50 6.11
C ASN A 217 -0.89 -14.01 5.29
N TRP A 218 -0.43 -15.25 5.50
CA TRP A 218 0.78 -15.77 4.84
C TRP A 218 0.76 -15.71 3.32
N PRO A 219 -0.35 -16.01 2.63
CA PRO A 219 -0.36 -15.99 1.16
C PRO A 219 -0.07 -14.62 0.56
N GLN A 220 -0.51 -13.55 1.23
CA GLN A 220 -0.36 -12.18 0.72
C GLN A 220 0.81 -11.44 1.37
N MET A 221 0.97 -11.57 2.69
CA MET A 221 1.91 -10.76 3.46
C MET A 221 3.25 -11.45 3.74
N GLY A 222 3.33 -12.76 3.51
CA GLY A 222 4.47 -13.58 3.92
C GLY A 222 4.28 -14.17 5.30
N ARG A 223 5.07 -15.23 5.60
CA ARG A 223 5.04 -15.91 6.90
C ARG A 223 5.73 -15.09 7.99
N PHE A 224 6.86 -14.47 7.66
CA PHE A 224 7.63 -13.64 8.60
C PHE A 224 7.80 -12.23 8.03
N MET A 225 7.77 -11.23 8.89
CA MET A 225 7.89 -9.85 8.46
C MET A 225 8.91 -9.04 9.27
N TYR A 226 9.40 -7.99 8.65
CA TYR A 226 10.23 -6.95 9.25
C TYR A 226 9.67 -5.58 8.89
N THR A 227 9.54 -4.72 9.89
CA THR A 227 9.17 -3.32 9.71
C THR A 227 10.27 -2.44 10.29
N ALA A 228 10.77 -1.48 9.50
CA ALA A 228 11.86 -0.60 9.91
C ALA A 228 11.53 0.87 9.67
N ARG A 229 12.04 1.75 10.55
CA ARG A 229 12.00 3.22 10.43
C ARG A 229 13.30 3.72 9.82
N LEU A 230 13.22 4.41 8.68
CA LEU A 230 14.39 4.82 7.92
C LEU A 230 14.28 6.29 7.50
N LYS A 231 15.39 6.99 7.40
CA LYS A 231 15.41 8.43 7.10
C LYS A 231 15.29 8.72 5.60
N THR A 232 15.76 7.81 4.76
CA THR A 232 15.84 8.05 3.31
C THR A 232 15.25 6.91 2.48
N LEU A 233 14.77 7.23 1.29
CA LEU A 233 14.29 6.23 0.33
C LEU A 233 15.42 5.30 -0.16
N ALA A 234 16.69 5.74 -0.12
CA ALA A 234 17.84 4.90 -0.43
C ALA A 234 18.01 3.78 0.62
N GLU A 235 17.84 4.11 1.89
CA GLU A 235 17.85 3.12 2.99
C GLU A 235 16.66 2.15 2.86
N VAL A 236 15.46 2.64 2.55
CA VAL A 236 14.28 1.78 2.27
C VAL A 236 14.61 0.74 1.21
N ARG A 237 15.17 1.16 0.07
CA ARG A 237 15.55 0.24 -1.01
C ARG A 237 16.65 -0.73 -0.59
N SER A 238 17.62 -0.28 0.21
CA SER A 238 18.70 -1.11 0.73
C SER A 238 18.17 -2.16 1.71
N PHE A 239 17.25 -1.76 2.60
CA PHE A 239 16.59 -2.65 3.55
C PHE A 239 15.79 -3.75 2.84
N ILE A 240 14.89 -3.39 1.92
CA ILE A 240 14.09 -4.33 1.15
C ILE A 240 15.00 -5.34 0.45
N ARG A 241 16.03 -4.84 -0.26
CA ARG A 241 16.98 -5.70 -0.95
C ARG A 241 17.68 -6.66 0.01
N PHE A 242 18.11 -6.18 1.16
CA PHE A 242 18.79 -7.02 2.14
C PHE A 242 17.87 -8.11 2.68
N VAL A 243 16.62 -7.76 3.00
CA VAL A 243 15.64 -8.70 3.56
C VAL A 243 15.21 -9.74 2.53
N GLN A 244 14.96 -9.35 1.27
CA GLN A 244 14.28 -10.19 0.26
C GLN A 244 15.21 -10.73 -0.84
N THR A 245 16.53 -10.46 -0.81
CA THR A 245 17.42 -11.00 -1.85
C THR A 245 17.49 -12.53 -1.76
N PRO A 246 17.23 -13.25 -2.88
CA PRO A 246 17.43 -14.68 -2.95
C PRO A 246 18.93 -15.04 -2.83
N PRO A 247 19.26 -16.28 -2.45
CA PRO A 247 20.64 -16.75 -2.45
C PRO A 247 21.24 -16.66 -3.84
N GLU A 248 22.55 -16.48 -3.93
CA GLU A 248 23.25 -16.55 -5.20
C GLU A 248 23.04 -17.93 -5.82
N ARG A 249 22.59 -17.99 -7.06
CA ARG A 249 22.56 -19.26 -7.79
C ARG A 249 23.99 -19.77 -7.86
N GLY A 250 24.28 -20.86 -7.18
CA GLY A 250 25.55 -21.53 -7.30
C GLY A 250 25.85 -21.71 -8.78
N ARG A 251 27.06 -21.33 -9.25
CA ARG A 251 27.56 -21.78 -10.56
C ARG A 251 27.49 -23.32 -10.47
N GLN A 252 26.59 -23.92 -11.25
CA GLN A 252 26.69 -25.32 -11.51
C GLN A 252 28.03 -25.49 -12.26
N GLU A 253 29.02 -26.06 -11.54
CA GLU A 253 30.25 -26.55 -12.17
C GLU A 253 29.95 -27.80 -13.00
#